data_7fe548775f76640d9f0cda8c63440f6c
#
_entry.id   7fe548775f76640d9f0cda8c63440f6c
#
_cell.length_a   1.000
_cell.length_b   1.000
_cell.length_c   1.000
_cell.angle_alpha   90.00
_cell.angle_beta   90.00
_cell.angle_gamma   90.00
#
_symmetry.space_group_name_H-M   'P 1'
#
loop_
_entity.id
_entity.type
_entity.pdbx_description
1 polymer ?
#
loop_
_entity_poly.entity_id
_entity_poly.type
_entity_poly.pdbx_seq_one_letter_code
_entity_poly.pdbx_strand_id
1 'polypeptide(L)'
;MNAPTLAARRPPWVVFTASNDPWVTAETAALQKQSGIAFRLDGRELLQPASLFRVFARELSFLGYFGHNWDALVDCLHDWHGPGHGNRDVAVLIDDADDLLGAEFLGLFVSVLCQAAWAANFQLDADGIPYEDRPPFALHFVLLLDHTPPAAFAEETASGAGVEVALTDGRLTATFTGEDFQSRASPTARPRPCVHAVEGEPSHGQGLSRKG
;
A
#
# COMPACT_ATOMS: atom_id res chain seq x y z
N MET A 1 -11.65 -12.58 -18.89
CA MET A 1 -10.75 -11.67 -18.14
C MET A 1 -9.55 -12.51 -17.67
N ASN A 2 -8.33 -11.98 -17.73
CA ASN A 2 -7.16 -12.71 -17.21
C ASN A 2 -7.24 -12.73 -15.70
N ALA A 3 -6.80 -13.84 -15.07
CA ALA A 3 -6.70 -13.92 -13.61
C ALA A 3 -5.83 -12.79 -13.04
N PRO A 4 -6.10 -12.30 -11.82
CA PRO A 4 -5.24 -11.35 -11.14
C PRO A 4 -3.80 -11.86 -11.07
N THR A 5 -2.81 -10.97 -11.14
CA THR A 5 -1.41 -11.34 -10.94
C THR A 5 -0.71 -10.33 -10.04
N LEU A 6 0.01 -10.82 -9.03
CA LEU A 6 0.67 -10.00 -8.01
C LEU A 6 1.98 -9.37 -8.51
N ALA A 7 2.53 -9.87 -9.62
CA ALA A 7 3.77 -9.37 -10.20
C ALA A 7 3.55 -8.37 -11.35
N ALA A 8 2.31 -7.97 -11.63
CA ALA A 8 2.02 -7.05 -12.72
C ALA A 8 1.46 -5.72 -12.20
N ARG A 9 1.94 -4.62 -12.76
CA ARG A 9 1.50 -3.24 -12.46
C ARG A 9 0.16 -2.92 -13.14
N ARG A 10 -0.89 -3.64 -12.74
CA ARG A 10 -2.25 -3.46 -13.26
C ARG A 10 -3.28 -3.97 -12.24
N PRO A 11 -4.51 -3.41 -12.25
CA PRO A 11 -5.59 -3.91 -11.38
C PRO A 11 -5.90 -5.41 -11.64
N PRO A 12 -6.56 -6.05 -10.67
CA PRO A 12 -7.11 -5.48 -9.43
C PRO A 12 -6.03 -5.23 -8.37
N TRP A 13 -6.27 -4.25 -7.49
CA TRP A 13 -5.32 -3.88 -6.44
C TRP A 13 -5.53 -4.64 -5.15
N VAL A 14 -6.79 -4.97 -4.84
CA VAL A 14 -7.16 -5.75 -3.66
C VAL A 14 -7.93 -6.99 -4.11
N VAL A 15 -7.60 -8.13 -3.52
CA VAL A 15 -8.25 -9.42 -3.79
C VAL A 15 -8.65 -10.07 -2.47
N PHE A 16 -9.93 -10.45 -2.35
CA PHE A 16 -10.41 -11.30 -1.27
C PHE A 16 -10.56 -12.72 -1.81
N THR A 17 -9.97 -13.69 -1.14
CA THR A 17 -10.02 -15.09 -1.57
C THR A 17 -9.92 -16.04 -0.38
N ALA A 18 -10.25 -17.31 -0.58
CA ALA A 18 -10.07 -18.31 0.45
C ALA A 18 -8.56 -18.50 0.77
N SER A 19 -8.22 -18.71 2.03
CA SER A 19 -6.83 -18.88 2.49
C SER A 19 -6.14 -20.11 1.83
N ASN A 20 -6.92 -21.10 1.44
CA ASN A 20 -6.46 -22.30 0.75
C ASN A 20 -6.53 -22.24 -0.78
N ASP A 21 -6.82 -21.05 -1.36
CA ASP A 21 -6.84 -20.89 -2.82
C ASP A 21 -5.44 -21.14 -3.41
N PRO A 22 -5.26 -22.11 -4.32
CA PRO A 22 -3.97 -22.42 -4.95
C PRO A 22 -3.37 -21.21 -5.70
N TRP A 23 -4.21 -20.29 -6.15
CA TRP A 23 -3.78 -19.05 -6.80
C TRP A 23 -2.85 -18.23 -5.92
N VAL A 24 -3.12 -18.12 -4.60
CA VAL A 24 -2.30 -17.36 -3.65
C VAL A 24 -0.87 -17.90 -3.62
N THR A 25 -0.72 -19.22 -3.49
CA THR A 25 0.60 -19.85 -3.47
C THR A 25 1.34 -19.67 -4.79
N ALA A 26 0.64 -19.84 -5.92
CA ALA A 26 1.22 -19.71 -7.26
C ALA A 26 1.70 -18.27 -7.54
N GLU A 27 0.87 -17.26 -7.23
CA GLU A 27 1.20 -15.85 -7.48
C GLU A 27 2.28 -15.34 -6.51
N THR A 28 2.25 -15.75 -5.24
CA THR A 28 3.32 -15.42 -4.29
C THR A 28 4.66 -16.00 -4.73
N ALA A 29 4.68 -17.25 -5.20
CA ALA A 29 5.90 -17.87 -5.74
C ALA A 29 6.38 -17.18 -7.03
N ALA A 30 5.47 -16.77 -7.91
CA ALA A 30 5.80 -16.03 -9.12
C ALA A 30 6.41 -14.64 -8.79
N LEU A 31 5.83 -13.91 -7.84
CA LEU A 31 6.34 -12.64 -7.33
C LEU A 31 7.77 -12.80 -6.77
N GLN A 32 7.98 -13.77 -5.89
CA GLN A 32 9.28 -14.03 -5.27
C GLN A 32 10.35 -14.44 -6.31
N LYS A 33 9.97 -15.21 -7.32
CA LYS A 33 10.86 -15.59 -8.42
C LYS A 33 11.36 -14.37 -9.21
N GLN A 34 10.60 -13.29 -9.23
CA GLN A 34 10.98 -12.00 -9.84
C GLN A 34 11.64 -11.06 -8.83
N SER A 35 12.11 -11.57 -7.68
CA SER A 35 12.71 -10.81 -6.59
C SER A 35 11.74 -9.87 -5.87
N GLY A 36 10.44 -10.03 -6.04
CA GLY A 36 9.41 -9.32 -5.27
C GLY A 36 9.34 -9.78 -3.82
N ILE A 37 8.62 -9.04 -3.00
CA ILE A 37 8.47 -9.27 -1.56
C ILE A 37 7.01 -9.55 -1.25
N ALA A 38 6.76 -10.57 -0.42
CA ALA A 38 5.46 -10.83 0.16
C ALA A 38 5.53 -10.60 1.68
N PHE A 39 4.73 -9.66 2.17
CA PHE A 39 4.49 -9.44 3.61
C PHE A 39 3.26 -10.21 4.04
N ARG A 40 3.25 -10.66 5.29
CA ARG A 40 2.07 -11.28 5.90
C ARG A 40 1.70 -10.54 7.17
N LEU A 41 0.43 -10.17 7.28
CA LEU A 41 -0.16 -9.49 8.42
C LEU A 41 -1.28 -10.37 9.00
N ASP A 42 -1.46 -10.32 10.32
CA ASP A 42 -2.59 -10.98 10.99
C ASP A 42 -3.81 -10.05 10.96
N GLY A 43 -4.86 -10.42 10.26
CA GLY A 43 -6.10 -9.65 10.14
C GLY A 43 -6.79 -9.42 11.48
N ARG A 44 -6.62 -10.29 12.44
CA ARG A 44 -7.15 -10.15 13.82
C ARG A 44 -6.54 -8.95 14.56
N GLU A 45 -5.33 -8.53 14.18
CA GLU A 45 -4.71 -7.32 14.73
C GLU A 45 -5.20 -6.03 14.05
N LEU A 46 -5.95 -6.13 12.95
CA LEU A 46 -6.37 -5.00 12.12
C LEU A 46 -7.79 -4.48 12.42
N LEU A 47 -8.46 -5.01 13.44
CA LEU A 47 -9.88 -4.74 13.74
C LEU A 47 -10.17 -3.33 14.28
N GLN A 48 -9.15 -2.53 14.55
CA GLN A 48 -9.26 -1.14 14.98
C GLN A 48 -8.26 -0.28 14.22
N PRO A 49 -8.60 0.95 13.77
CA PRO A 49 -7.68 1.80 13.02
C PRO A 49 -6.33 2.00 13.70
N ALA A 50 -6.32 2.23 15.02
CA ALA A 50 -5.08 2.45 15.76
C ALA A 50 -4.15 1.22 15.78
N SER A 51 -4.68 0.00 15.85
CA SER A 51 -3.88 -1.22 15.77
C SER A 51 -3.46 -1.51 14.32
N LEU A 52 -4.35 -1.28 13.35
CA LEU A 52 -4.06 -1.39 11.93
C LEU A 52 -2.83 -0.54 11.54
N PHE A 53 -2.81 0.73 11.89
CA PHE A 53 -1.67 1.61 11.59
C PHE A 53 -0.37 1.11 12.24
N ARG A 54 -0.41 0.62 13.46
CA ARG A 54 0.77 0.07 14.15
C ARG A 54 1.28 -1.20 13.47
N VAL A 55 0.38 -2.09 13.06
CA VAL A 55 0.75 -3.34 12.38
C VAL A 55 1.40 -3.04 11.02
N PHE A 56 0.78 -2.20 10.20
CA PHE A 56 1.38 -1.79 8.94
C PHE A 56 2.75 -1.15 9.13
N ALA A 57 2.89 -0.23 10.09
CA ALA A 57 4.17 0.42 10.37
C ALA A 57 5.24 -0.58 10.82
N ARG A 58 4.88 -1.56 11.66
CA ARG A 58 5.79 -2.60 12.15
C ARG A 58 6.24 -3.52 11.02
N GLU A 59 5.28 -4.12 10.31
CA GLU A 59 5.56 -5.18 9.33
C GLU A 59 6.23 -4.63 8.06
N LEU A 60 5.84 -3.44 7.61
CA LEU A 60 6.43 -2.81 6.43
C LEU A 60 7.60 -1.88 6.80
N SER A 61 7.95 -1.78 8.10
CA SER A 61 9.07 -0.95 8.57
C SER A 61 8.95 0.51 8.14
N PHE A 62 7.77 1.11 8.33
CA PHE A 62 7.57 2.53 8.03
C PHE A 62 8.49 3.39 8.90
N LEU A 63 8.93 4.50 8.34
CA LEU A 63 9.82 5.43 9.04
C LEU A 63 9.11 6.11 10.21
N GLY A 64 9.86 6.55 11.22
CA GLY A 64 9.34 7.10 12.48
C GLY A 64 8.49 8.37 12.35
N TYR A 65 8.31 8.92 11.16
CA TYR A 65 7.42 10.05 10.88
C TYR A 65 6.01 9.62 10.43
N PHE A 66 5.70 8.32 10.41
CA PHE A 66 4.36 7.84 10.05
C PHE A 66 3.28 8.44 10.95
N GLY A 67 2.31 9.15 10.36
CA GLY A 67 1.31 9.94 11.07
C GLY A 67 0.15 9.16 11.70
N HIS A 68 0.13 7.82 11.60
CA HIS A 68 -0.92 6.93 12.13
C HIS A 68 -2.35 7.35 11.75
N ASN A 69 -2.56 7.75 10.50
CA ASN A 69 -3.85 8.08 9.91
C ASN A 69 -3.93 7.54 8.48
N TRP A 70 -5.11 7.63 7.86
CA TRP A 70 -5.38 7.05 6.54
C TRP A 70 -4.57 7.69 5.42
N ASP A 71 -4.41 9.01 5.43
CA ASP A 71 -3.62 9.74 4.42
C ASP A 71 -2.14 9.35 4.51
N ALA A 72 -1.60 9.32 5.74
CA ALA A 72 -0.23 8.88 5.95
C ALA A 72 -0.02 7.41 5.55
N LEU A 73 -1.05 6.54 5.69
CA LEU A 73 -0.97 5.17 5.23
C LEU A 73 -0.85 5.08 3.70
N VAL A 74 -1.65 5.87 2.96
CA VAL A 74 -1.51 5.98 1.50
C VAL A 74 -0.09 6.40 1.14
N ASP A 75 0.40 7.49 1.73
CA ASP A 75 1.72 8.06 1.45
C ASP A 75 2.84 7.06 1.73
N CYS A 76 2.82 6.39 2.90
CA CYS A 76 3.85 5.42 3.25
C CYS A 76 3.82 4.15 2.41
N LEU A 77 2.64 3.74 1.91
CA LEU A 77 2.50 2.56 1.05
C LEU A 77 2.98 2.84 -0.38
N HIS A 78 2.57 3.97 -0.97
CA HIS A 78 2.98 4.27 -2.35
C HIS A 78 4.43 4.72 -2.44
N ASP A 79 4.97 5.33 -1.40
CA ASP A 79 6.35 5.80 -1.28
C ASP A 79 7.29 4.74 -0.66
N TRP A 80 6.83 3.50 -0.59
CA TRP A 80 7.54 2.45 0.11
C TRP A 80 8.84 2.04 -0.61
N HIS A 81 9.87 2.82 -0.42
CA HIS A 81 11.22 2.60 -0.92
C HIS A 81 12.22 2.40 0.22
N GLY A 82 11.79 1.72 1.31
CA GLY A 82 12.60 1.53 2.50
C GLY A 82 14.04 1.09 2.22
N PRO A 83 15.00 1.44 3.08
CA PRO A 83 16.39 1.07 2.94
C PRO A 83 16.54 -0.45 2.75
N GLY A 84 17.16 -0.88 1.66
CA GLY A 84 17.35 -2.29 1.33
C GLY A 84 16.22 -2.95 0.57
N HIS A 85 15.09 -2.30 0.34
CA HIS A 85 13.98 -2.87 -0.42
C HIS A 85 14.06 -2.62 -1.92
N GLY A 86 14.69 -1.54 -2.35
CA GLY A 86 14.85 -1.21 -3.79
C GLY A 86 13.49 -1.07 -4.49
N ASN A 87 13.49 -1.13 -5.81
CA ASN A 87 12.30 -1.07 -6.66
C ASN A 87 11.69 -2.47 -6.82
N ARG A 88 11.34 -3.13 -5.73
CA ARG A 88 10.75 -4.47 -5.78
C ARG A 88 9.24 -4.41 -5.78
N ASP A 89 8.64 -5.30 -6.55
CA ASP A 89 7.21 -5.54 -6.49
C ASP A 89 6.80 -6.12 -5.14
N VAL A 90 5.65 -5.70 -4.62
CA VAL A 90 5.20 -6.00 -3.26
C VAL A 90 3.79 -6.58 -3.27
N ALA A 91 3.60 -7.65 -2.50
CA ALA A 91 2.28 -8.12 -2.11
C ALA A 91 2.15 -8.13 -0.58
N VAL A 92 1.04 -7.63 -0.08
CA VAL A 92 0.67 -7.71 1.34
C VAL A 92 -0.47 -8.69 1.48
N LEU A 93 -0.20 -9.82 2.13
CA LEU A 93 -1.19 -10.85 2.43
C LEU A 93 -1.69 -10.64 3.86
N ILE A 94 -2.99 -10.53 4.02
CA ILE A 94 -3.64 -10.35 5.33
C ILE A 94 -4.33 -11.67 5.66
N ASP A 95 -3.74 -12.43 6.57
CA ASP A 95 -4.28 -13.71 7.05
C ASP A 95 -5.43 -13.48 8.02
N ASP A 96 -6.30 -14.47 8.19
CA ASP A 96 -7.43 -14.44 9.15
C ASP A 96 -8.26 -13.13 9.03
N ALA A 97 -8.60 -12.74 7.79
CA ALA A 97 -9.23 -11.47 7.51
C ALA A 97 -10.77 -11.47 7.67
N ASP A 98 -11.36 -12.60 8.08
CA ASP A 98 -12.82 -12.76 8.17
C ASP A 98 -13.51 -11.72 9.05
N ASP A 99 -12.95 -11.41 10.21
CA ASP A 99 -13.53 -10.47 11.17
C ASP A 99 -13.52 -9.01 10.69
N LEU A 100 -12.74 -8.70 9.65
CA LEU A 100 -12.76 -7.37 9.02
C LEU A 100 -14.10 -7.05 8.37
N LEU A 101 -14.93 -8.05 8.04
CA LEU A 101 -16.28 -7.83 7.53
C LEU A 101 -17.15 -7.02 8.51
N GLY A 102 -16.93 -7.15 9.82
CA GLY A 102 -17.61 -6.40 10.86
C GLY A 102 -17.02 -5.02 11.17
N ALA A 103 -15.93 -4.63 10.51
CA ALA A 103 -15.27 -3.36 10.76
C ALA A 103 -15.95 -2.21 10.00
N GLU A 104 -16.51 -1.23 10.73
CA GLU A 104 -17.18 -0.05 10.14
C GLU A 104 -16.31 0.73 9.14
N PHE A 105 -15.00 0.58 9.21
CA PHE A 105 -14.05 1.25 8.33
C PHE A 105 -13.61 0.41 7.12
N LEU A 106 -14.16 -0.78 6.90
CA LEU A 106 -13.70 -1.70 5.85
C LEU A 106 -13.70 -1.04 4.45
N GLY A 107 -14.78 -0.38 4.07
CA GLY A 107 -14.86 0.33 2.78
C GLY A 107 -13.79 1.40 2.64
N LEU A 108 -13.56 2.20 3.69
CA LEU A 108 -12.48 3.18 3.72
C LEU A 108 -11.10 2.52 3.64
N PHE A 109 -10.88 1.45 4.37
CA PHE A 109 -9.61 0.71 4.35
C PHE A 109 -9.30 0.19 2.94
N VAL A 110 -10.27 -0.46 2.28
CA VAL A 110 -10.09 -0.96 0.91
C VAL A 110 -9.85 0.19 -0.07
N SER A 111 -10.56 1.31 0.07
CA SER A 111 -10.32 2.52 -0.74
C SER A 111 -8.88 3.02 -0.60
N VAL A 112 -8.37 3.10 0.63
CA VAL A 112 -6.97 3.50 0.93
C VAL A 112 -5.97 2.52 0.31
N LEU A 113 -6.19 1.21 0.42
CA LEU A 113 -5.33 0.21 -0.19
C LEU A 113 -5.33 0.31 -1.72
N CYS A 114 -6.51 0.46 -2.34
CA CYS A 114 -6.64 0.64 -3.77
C CYS A 114 -5.95 1.92 -4.26
N GLN A 115 -6.10 3.02 -3.54
CA GLN A 115 -5.46 4.30 -3.86
C GLN A 115 -3.93 4.20 -3.76
N ALA A 116 -3.41 3.63 -2.67
CA ALA A 116 -1.98 3.43 -2.49
C ALA A 116 -1.38 2.53 -3.57
N ALA A 117 -2.06 1.43 -3.91
CA ALA A 117 -1.63 0.53 -4.97
C ALA A 117 -1.66 1.22 -6.33
N TRP A 118 -2.72 1.95 -6.64
CA TRP A 118 -2.81 2.72 -7.88
C TRP A 118 -1.64 3.72 -7.98
N ALA A 119 -1.39 4.52 -6.93
CA ALA A 119 -0.30 5.48 -6.90
C ALA A 119 1.08 4.80 -7.05
N ALA A 120 1.35 3.70 -6.34
CA ALA A 120 2.60 2.94 -6.43
C ALA A 120 2.85 2.37 -7.83
N ASN A 121 1.79 1.85 -8.46
CA ASN A 121 1.89 1.24 -9.79
C ASN A 121 2.14 2.26 -10.92
N PHE A 122 1.69 3.48 -10.76
CA PHE A 122 1.87 4.53 -11.77
C PHE A 122 2.95 5.55 -11.37
N GLN A 123 3.27 5.69 -10.08
CA GLN A 123 4.21 6.69 -9.55
C GLN A 123 3.91 8.08 -10.11
N LEU A 124 2.67 8.49 -9.90
CA LEU A 124 2.17 9.79 -10.35
C LEU A 124 2.19 10.78 -9.18
N ASP A 125 2.54 12.03 -9.48
CA ASP A 125 2.37 13.14 -8.54
C ASP A 125 0.89 13.60 -8.45
N ALA A 126 0.64 14.65 -7.66
CA ALA A 126 -0.71 15.20 -7.47
C ALA A 126 -1.34 15.73 -8.77
N ASP A 127 -0.52 16.03 -9.79
CA ASP A 127 -0.95 16.52 -11.11
C ASP A 127 -1.08 15.36 -12.12
N GLY A 128 -0.83 14.12 -11.71
CA GLY A 128 -0.87 12.93 -12.55
C GLY A 128 0.36 12.78 -13.47
N ILE A 129 1.47 13.42 -13.14
CA ILE A 129 2.72 13.34 -13.89
C ILE A 129 3.62 12.28 -13.25
N PRO A 130 4.23 11.37 -14.03
CA PRO A 130 5.16 10.37 -13.49
C PRO A 130 6.37 11.03 -12.82
N TYR A 131 6.74 10.53 -11.63
CA TYR A 131 8.00 10.93 -10.98
C TYR A 131 9.20 10.41 -11.78
N GLU A 132 10.17 11.29 -12.06
CA GLU A 132 11.38 10.92 -12.80
C GLU A 132 12.34 10.05 -11.98
N ASP A 133 12.36 10.24 -10.66
CA ASP A 133 13.31 9.62 -9.71
C ASP A 133 12.72 8.42 -8.94
N ARG A 134 11.45 8.10 -9.14
CA ARG A 134 10.75 7.01 -8.45
C ARG A 134 10.11 6.05 -9.44
N PRO A 135 10.77 4.95 -9.77
CA PRO A 135 10.20 3.97 -10.68
C PRO A 135 8.98 3.29 -10.07
N PRO A 136 7.92 3.08 -10.86
CA PRO A 136 6.73 2.39 -10.40
C PRO A 136 7.03 0.93 -10.04
N PHE A 137 6.33 0.41 -9.04
CA PHE A 137 6.38 -0.99 -8.62
C PHE A 137 4.97 -1.57 -8.47
N ALA A 138 4.84 -2.89 -8.63
CA ALA A 138 3.57 -3.56 -8.37
C ALA A 138 3.32 -3.58 -6.85
N LEU A 139 2.16 -3.07 -6.43
CA LEU A 139 1.67 -3.17 -5.05
C LEU A 139 0.28 -3.79 -5.08
N HIS A 140 0.11 -4.90 -4.38
CA HIS A 140 -1.17 -5.61 -4.29
C HIS A 140 -1.45 -6.05 -2.87
N PHE A 141 -2.73 -6.16 -2.54
CA PHE A 141 -3.21 -6.62 -1.25
C PHE A 141 -4.12 -7.83 -1.44
N VAL A 142 -3.93 -8.85 -0.60
CA VAL A 142 -4.74 -10.08 -0.63
C VAL A 142 -5.27 -10.35 0.77
N LEU A 143 -6.60 -10.31 0.92
CA LEU A 143 -7.27 -10.68 2.15
C LEU A 143 -7.64 -12.15 2.08
N LEU A 144 -7.10 -12.94 3.00
CA LEU A 144 -7.24 -14.37 3.08
C LEU A 144 -8.32 -14.73 4.09
N LEU A 145 -9.32 -15.45 3.62
CA LEU A 145 -10.54 -15.77 4.35
C LEU A 145 -10.60 -17.27 4.63
N ASP A 146 -10.83 -17.64 5.88
CA ASP A 146 -10.91 -19.05 6.28
C ASP A 146 -12.34 -19.59 6.25
N HIS A 147 -13.32 -18.76 6.57
CA HIS A 147 -14.71 -19.19 6.79
C HIS A 147 -15.73 -18.38 5.99
N THR A 148 -15.44 -17.10 5.74
CA THR A 148 -16.38 -16.19 5.10
C THR A 148 -16.19 -16.23 3.58
N PRO A 149 -17.25 -16.41 2.77
CA PRO A 149 -17.10 -16.37 1.33
C PRO A 149 -16.74 -14.93 0.89
N PRO A 150 -15.84 -14.76 -0.09
CA PRO A 150 -15.43 -13.44 -0.59
C PRO A 150 -16.61 -12.53 -1.01
N ALA A 151 -17.68 -13.12 -1.54
CA ALA A 151 -18.88 -12.41 -1.94
C ALA A 151 -19.57 -11.63 -0.78
N ALA A 152 -19.40 -12.06 0.48
CA ALA A 152 -19.97 -11.38 1.64
C ALA A 152 -19.37 -9.99 1.86
N PHE A 153 -18.15 -9.76 1.40
CA PHE A 153 -17.44 -8.49 1.51
C PHE A 153 -17.83 -7.46 0.44
N ALA A 154 -18.63 -7.85 -0.57
CA ALA A 154 -18.85 -7.03 -1.76
C ALA A 154 -19.52 -5.68 -1.45
N GLU A 155 -20.55 -5.65 -0.61
CA GLU A 155 -21.31 -4.45 -0.29
C GLU A 155 -20.46 -3.44 0.49
N GLU A 156 -19.80 -3.89 1.56
CA GLU A 156 -18.94 -3.04 2.38
C GLU A 156 -17.72 -2.54 1.60
N THR A 157 -17.12 -3.39 0.78
CA THR A 157 -16.01 -3.00 -0.10
C THR A 157 -16.43 -1.96 -1.13
N ALA A 158 -17.59 -2.13 -1.75
CA ALA A 158 -18.13 -1.18 -2.73
C ALA A 158 -18.54 0.17 -2.11
N SER A 159 -18.71 0.25 -0.79
CA SER A 159 -18.96 1.50 -0.08
C SER A 159 -17.75 2.44 -0.06
N GLY A 160 -16.56 1.92 -0.33
CA GLY A 160 -15.33 2.68 -0.39
C GLY A 160 -15.32 3.69 -1.53
N ALA A 161 -14.86 4.92 -1.26
CA ALA A 161 -14.83 5.99 -2.26
C ALA A 161 -13.89 5.61 -3.44
N GLY A 162 -14.40 5.68 -4.67
CA GLY A 162 -13.65 5.37 -5.89
C GLY A 162 -13.30 3.90 -6.06
N VAL A 163 -14.01 2.98 -5.39
CA VAL A 163 -13.78 1.54 -5.48
C VAL A 163 -14.82 0.89 -6.37
N GLU A 164 -14.36 0.16 -7.37
CA GLU A 164 -15.15 -0.81 -8.14
C GLU A 164 -14.82 -2.22 -7.70
N VAL A 165 -15.86 -3.05 -7.55
CA VAL A 165 -15.73 -4.45 -7.17
C VAL A 165 -16.23 -5.39 -8.26
N ALA A 166 -15.60 -6.55 -8.39
CA ALA A 166 -16.03 -7.63 -9.26
C ALA A 166 -15.83 -8.98 -8.59
N LEU A 167 -16.80 -9.88 -8.78
CA LEU A 167 -16.70 -11.26 -8.30
C LEU A 167 -16.44 -12.17 -9.51
N THR A 168 -15.29 -12.83 -9.53
CA THR A 168 -14.87 -13.71 -10.62
C THR A 168 -14.12 -14.92 -10.06
N ASP A 169 -14.48 -16.10 -10.49
CA ASP A 169 -13.82 -17.36 -10.07
C ASP A 169 -13.74 -17.55 -8.54
N GLY A 170 -14.77 -17.11 -7.81
CA GLY A 170 -14.84 -17.22 -6.36
C GLY A 170 -14.00 -16.18 -5.60
N ARG A 171 -13.36 -15.24 -6.29
CA ARG A 171 -12.59 -14.13 -5.71
C ARG A 171 -13.35 -12.83 -5.88
N LEU A 172 -13.40 -12.02 -4.82
CA LEU A 172 -13.83 -10.65 -4.92
C LEU A 172 -12.60 -9.79 -5.17
N THR A 173 -12.66 -8.93 -6.17
CA THR A 173 -11.58 -8.02 -6.52
C THR A 173 -12.03 -6.58 -6.40
N ALA A 174 -11.11 -5.69 -5.96
CA ALA A 174 -11.36 -4.27 -5.90
C ALA A 174 -10.32 -3.49 -6.70
N THR A 175 -10.80 -2.45 -7.36
CA THR A 175 -10.03 -1.59 -8.26
C THR A 175 -10.36 -0.13 -7.97
N PHE A 176 -9.40 0.76 -8.14
CA PHE A 176 -9.59 2.20 -7.98
C PHE A 176 -9.94 2.85 -9.33
N THR A 177 -11.03 3.60 -9.39
CA THR A 177 -11.50 4.24 -10.63
C THR A 177 -10.89 5.61 -10.90
N GLY A 178 -10.28 6.23 -9.88
CA GLY A 178 -9.59 7.52 -10.02
C GLY A 178 -10.48 8.75 -10.25
N GLU A 179 -11.76 8.60 -10.54
CA GLU A 179 -12.63 9.73 -10.92
C GLU A 179 -12.92 10.71 -9.78
N ASP A 180 -12.95 10.23 -8.54
CA ASP A 180 -13.25 11.06 -7.37
C ASP A 180 -12.03 11.82 -6.80
N PHE A 181 -10.81 11.44 -7.15
CA PHE A 181 -9.59 12.05 -6.62
C PHE A 181 -9.35 13.45 -7.19
N GLN A 182 -9.65 13.67 -8.46
CA GLN A 182 -9.53 14.99 -9.10
C GLN A 182 -10.54 16.01 -8.55
N SER A 183 -11.65 15.55 -7.97
CA SER A 183 -12.69 16.44 -7.42
C SER A 183 -12.38 16.95 -6.01
N ARG A 184 -11.48 16.32 -5.24
CA ARG A 184 -11.15 16.69 -3.86
C ARG A 184 -9.82 17.43 -3.71
N ALA A 185 -9.02 17.54 -4.74
CA ALA A 185 -7.82 18.36 -4.76
C ALA A 185 -8.17 19.84 -4.92
N SER A 186 -8.81 20.44 -3.91
CA SER A 186 -8.86 21.89 -3.77
C SER A 186 -7.47 22.41 -3.36
N PRO A 187 -6.95 23.48 -3.99
CA PRO A 187 -5.56 23.87 -3.91
C PRO A 187 -5.24 24.71 -2.66
N THR A 188 -5.31 24.14 -1.46
CA THR A 188 -4.99 24.90 -0.23
C THR A 188 -4.09 24.20 0.78
N ALA A 189 -3.40 23.14 0.43
CA ALA A 189 -2.29 22.66 1.27
C ALA A 189 -1.22 22.00 0.42
N ARG A 190 -0.15 22.72 0.12
CA ARG A 190 1.07 22.09 -0.41
C ARG A 190 1.64 21.17 0.66
N PRO A 191 1.73 19.84 0.47
CA PRO A 191 2.56 19.00 1.32
C PRO A 191 4.01 19.44 1.14
N ARG A 192 4.72 19.62 2.25
CA ARG A 192 6.15 19.90 2.21
C ARG A 192 6.85 18.65 1.67
N PRO A 193 7.73 18.75 0.67
CA PRO A 193 8.52 17.62 0.21
C PRO A 193 9.36 17.10 1.39
N CYS A 194 9.43 15.79 1.53
CA CYS A 194 10.34 15.11 2.46
C CYS A 194 11.77 15.35 1.99
N VAL A 195 12.38 16.45 2.43
CA VAL A 195 13.77 16.78 2.12
C VAL A 195 14.64 15.91 3.02
N HIS A 196 15.42 15.01 2.42
CA HIS A 196 16.51 14.34 3.11
C HIS A 196 17.44 15.41 3.68
N ALA A 197 17.54 15.49 5.00
CA ALA A 197 18.60 16.26 5.66
C ALA A 197 19.92 15.54 5.40
N VAL A 198 20.69 16.06 4.46
CA VAL A 198 22.12 15.72 4.34
C VAL A 198 22.80 16.41 5.51
N GLU A 199 23.19 15.65 6.53
CA GLU A 199 24.06 16.15 7.60
C GLU A 199 25.39 16.58 6.98
N GLY A 200 25.62 17.91 6.97
CA GLY A 200 26.89 18.49 6.57
C GLY A 200 27.95 18.19 7.61
N GLU A 201 29.05 17.62 7.16
CA GLU A 201 30.28 17.44 7.96
C GLU A 201 30.78 18.77 8.54
N PRO A 202 31.26 18.80 9.80
CA PRO A 202 31.90 19.98 10.35
C PRO A 202 33.31 20.11 9.77
N SER A 203 33.55 21.15 8.97
CA SER A 203 34.87 21.54 8.51
C SER A 203 35.78 21.93 9.68
N HIS A 204 36.84 21.15 9.89
CA HIS A 204 37.95 21.51 10.77
C HIS A 204 38.68 22.75 10.25
N GLY A 205 38.46 23.88 10.90
CA GLY A 205 39.26 25.09 10.74
C GLY A 205 40.58 24.94 11.49
N GLN A 206 41.68 24.80 10.74
CA GLN A 206 43.02 24.94 11.30
C GLN A 206 43.31 26.42 11.61
N GLY A 207 43.41 26.74 12.89
CA GLY A 207 43.94 28.00 13.38
C GLY A 207 45.45 28.01 13.35
N LEU A 208 46.04 28.80 12.45
CA LEU A 208 47.43 29.16 12.44
C LEU A 208 47.71 30.17 13.57
N SER A 209 48.49 29.79 14.58
CA SER A 209 49.09 30.66 15.57
C SER A 209 50.33 31.33 15.01
N ARG A 210 50.37 32.66 15.04
CA ARG A 210 51.58 33.46 14.85
C ARG A 210 51.84 34.28 16.09
N LYS A 211 53.02 33.98 16.68
CA LYS A 211 54.03 34.81 17.37
C LYS A 211 53.63 36.04 18.18
N GLY A 212 54.10 36.10 19.34
CA GLY A 212 54.55 37.13 20.19
C GLY A 212 55.56 36.53 21.17
#